data_9d29eb5a0d511a46539c968ceecb83bf
#
_entry.id   9d29eb5a0d511a46539c968ceecb83bf
#
_cell.length_a   1.000
_cell.length_b   1.000
_cell.length_c   1.000
_cell.angle_alpha   90.00
_cell.angle_beta   90.00
_cell.angle_gamma   90.00
#
_symmetry.space_group_name_H-M   'P 1'
#
loop_
_entity.id
_entity.type
_entity.pdbx_description
1 polymer ?
#
loop_
_entity_poly.entity_id
_entity_poly.type
_entity_poly.pdbx_seq_one_letter_code
_entity_poly.pdbx_strand_id
1 'polypeptide(L)'
;LHVMHIMLEANPTLGALASRVQTLRPRNHYNLLLTWQYTDFFVQKILDWPAEVRSGYLTVIPGQFCAFRWDAITYGEANSEQHPTSALSQYFRGLGPLSPMEATMFLAEDRILGFEIISRRNSQYTIGYAIKAEATTDPCYRLSELMGQRRRWINSSFACNLHTIRNAGAYFRNCRARATRRHETIAAIPWLAITGLIQWFMPTQMCILYISLAARATPADALYSPLVLTFILTVAAQVIGFSRSQFSKLTMSRIAAFTGILQIMLFITCIIRFSIEQQTAAIALLPLSWIVFIYTSATIAPTTTSARPSKSLLYYPFLTPFFMLALTTYAICNCNDLSWGTKGLTQTTGSPSKSMTTGGTRQERLFRTRTISFWLACNIGAVGLFMYPTSPLKQAIGVTSYLLIWIYTVFKGVSGLAMAIETRTAS
;
A
#
# COMPACT_ATOMS: atom_id res chain seq x y z
N LEU A 1 0.32 -25.19 4.71
CA LEU A 1 -0.85 -25.49 5.53
C LEU A 1 -0.46 -25.96 6.93
N HIS A 2 0.44 -26.95 7.06
CA HIS A 2 0.83 -27.53 8.35
C HIS A 2 1.33 -26.45 9.36
N VAL A 3 2.19 -25.53 8.94
CA VAL A 3 2.68 -24.42 9.79
C VAL A 3 1.52 -23.57 10.33
N MET A 4 0.56 -23.23 9.48
CA MET A 4 -0.61 -22.42 9.90
C MET A 4 -1.51 -23.18 10.86
N HIS A 5 -1.70 -24.49 10.65
CA HIS A 5 -2.45 -25.35 11.55
C HIS A 5 -1.80 -25.39 12.94
N ILE A 6 -0.50 -25.70 13.03
CA ILE A 6 0.23 -25.69 14.30
C ILE A 6 0.11 -24.33 15.03
N MET A 7 0.25 -23.20 14.29
CA MET A 7 0.13 -21.88 14.91
C MET A 7 -1.29 -21.60 15.47
N LEU A 8 -2.33 -22.06 14.77
CA LEU A 8 -3.72 -21.92 15.24
C LEU A 8 -3.99 -22.83 16.46
N GLU A 9 -3.48 -24.04 16.47
CA GLU A 9 -3.59 -24.96 17.61
C GLU A 9 -2.86 -24.42 18.83
N ALA A 10 -1.62 -23.95 18.67
CA ALA A 10 -0.81 -23.42 19.76
C ALA A 10 -1.34 -22.11 20.35
N ASN A 11 -2.15 -21.35 19.61
CA ASN A 11 -2.67 -20.07 20.08
C ASN A 11 -4.17 -19.91 19.80
N PRO A 12 -5.03 -20.22 20.80
CA PRO A 12 -6.48 -20.13 20.68
C PRO A 12 -7.01 -18.71 20.37
N THR A 13 -6.25 -17.66 20.68
CA THR A 13 -6.64 -16.27 20.39
C THR A 13 -6.36 -15.84 18.96
N LEU A 14 -5.66 -16.64 18.17
CA LEU A 14 -5.52 -16.37 16.73
C LEU A 14 -6.83 -16.68 16.00
N GLY A 15 -7.47 -15.63 15.48
CA GLY A 15 -8.68 -15.73 14.67
C GLY A 15 -8.38 -15.92 13.18
N ALA A 16 -7.26 -15.40 12.73
CA ALA A 16 -6.81 -15.52 11.34
C ALA A 16 -5.29 -15.47 11.23
N LEU A 17 -4.78 -16.10 10.17
CA LEU A 17 -3.36 -16.10 9.79
C LEU A 17 -3.21 -15.72 8.33
N ALA A 18 -2.46 -14.68 8.07
CA ALA A 18 -1.92 -14.39 6.75
C ALA A 18 -0.66 -15.22 6.50
N SER A 19 -0.41 -15.58 5.25
CA SER A 19 0.79 -16.29 4.82
C SER A 19 1.62 -15.46 3.85
N ARG A 20 2.85 -15.88 3.60
CA ARG A 20 3.72 -15.23 2.64
C ARG A 20 3.39 -15.69 1.22
N VAL A 21 2.66 -14.88 0.46
CA VAL A 21 2.45 -15.08 -0.97
C VAL A 21 3.52 -14.30 -1.73
N GLN A 22 4.24 -14.97 -2.61
CA GLN A 22 5.30 -14.41 -3.45
C GLN A 22 4.97 -14.61 -4.92
N THR A 23 5.30 -13.65 -5.79
CA THR A 23 5.18 -13.88 -7.23
C THR A 23 6.27 -14.85 -7.70
N LEU A 24 6.02 -15.54 -8.81
CA LEU A 24 7.04 -16.36 -9.45
C LEU A 24 8.28 -15.51 -9.76
N ARG A 25 9.45 -16.10 -9.49
CA ARG A 25 10.73 -15.44 -9.75
C ARG A 25 10.92 -15.21 -11.26
N PRO A 26 11.24 -13.99 -11.71
CA PRO A 26 11.49 -13.74 -13.12
C PRO A 26 12.73 -14.50 -13.58
N ARG A 27 12.60 -15.24 -14.68
CA ARG A 27 13.74 -15.95 -15.32
C ARG A 27 14.77 -14.96 -15.86
N ASN A 28 14.30 -13.80 -16.32
CA ASN A 28 15.13 -12.72 -16.84
C ASN A 28 14.95 -11.45 -16.02
N HIS A 29 16.01 -11.01 -15.35
CA HIS A 29 16.04 -9.81 -14.51
C HIS A 29 15.95 -8.50 -15.33
N TYR A 30 16.15 -8.53 -16.63
CA TYR A 30 15.98 -7.37 -17.51
C TYR A 30 14.51 -7.06 -17.75
N ASN A 31 13.58 -7.95 -17.44
CA ASN A 31 12.17 -7.62 -17.43
C ASN A 31 11.85 -6.81 -16.17
N LEU A 32 11.95 -5.49 -16.27
CA LEU A 32 11.80 -4.55 -15.16
C LEU A 32 10.43 -4.65 -14.48
N LEU A 33 9.37 -4.95 -15.24
CA LEU A 33 8.01 -5.10 -14.71
C LEU A 33 7.90 -6.29 -13.77
N LEU A 34 8.42 -7.45 -14.17
CA LEU A 34 8.38 -8.67 -13.36
C LEU A 34 9.34 -8.58 -12.19
N THR A 35 10.53 -8.03 -12.42
CA THR A 35 11.57 -7.83 -11.41
C THR A 35 11.09 -6.92 -10.29
N TRP A 36 10.43 -5.81 -10.64
CA TRP A 36 9.86 -4.91 -9.64
C TRP A 36 8.75 -5.59 -8.84
N GLN A 37 7.79 -6.26 -9.49
CA GLN A 37 6.71 -6.97 -8.80
C GLN A 37 7.24 -8.02 -7.83
N TYR A 38 8.21 -8.84 -8.26
CA TYR A 38 8.83 -9.86 -7.42
C TYR A 38 9.44 -9.25 -6.16
N THR A 39 10.20 -8.16 -6.33
CA THR A 39 10.86 -7.49 -5.21
C THR A 39 9.87 -6.75 -4.33
N ASP A 40 8.85 -6.11 -4.91
CA ASP A 40 7.79 -5.39 -4.18
C ASP A 40 7.01 -6.34 -3.25
N PHE A 41 6.60 -7.51 -3.78
CA PHE A 41 5.98 -8.55 -2.95
C PHE A 41 6.89 -9.02 -1.83
N PHE A 42 8.16 -9.24 -2.12
CA PHE A 42 9.14 -9.68 -1.14
C PHE A 42 9.32 -8.63 -0.04
N VAL A 43 9.59 -7.38 -0.40
CA VAL A 43 9.79 -6.27 0.54
C VAL A 43 8.57 -6.06 1.43
N GLN A 44 7.36 -6.09 0.85
CA GLN A 44 6.13 -6.00 1.61
C GLN A 44 6.02 -7.09 2.69
N LYS A 45 6.37 -8.33 2.36
CA LYS A 45 6.26 -9.47 3.28
C LYS A 45 7.32 -9.47 4.38
N ILE A 46 8.50 -8.90 4.14
CA ILE A 46 9.57 -8.87 5.13
C ILE A 46 9.65 -7.56 5.94
N LEU A 47 9.02 -6.48 5.50
CA LEU A 47 9.04 -5.19 6.17
C LEU A 47 7.64 -4.71 6.59
N ASP A 48 6.69 -4.63 5.65
CA ASP A 48 5.40 -4.00 5.92
C ASP A 48 4.54 -4.86 6.85
N TRP A 49 4.40 -6.14 6.55
CA TRP A 49 3.59 -7.04 7.35
C TRP A 49 4.12 -7.29 8.76
N PRO A 50 5.43 -7.48 8.98
CA PRO A 50 5.97 -7.48 10.32
C PRO A 50 5.69 -6.21 11.11
N ALA A 51 5.78 -5.04 10.46
CA ALA A 51 5.48 -3.76 11.11
C ALA A 51 3.99 -3.65 11.47
N GLU A 52 3.09 -4.07 10.58
CA GLU A 52 1.65 -4.12 10.87
C GLU A 52 1.31 -5.05 12.03
N VAL A 53 1.87 -6.26 12.05
CA VAL A 53 1.67 -7.22 13.16
C VAL A 53 2.17 -6.64 14.48
N ARG A 54 3.35 -6.02 14.49
CA ARG A 54 3.91 -5.39 15.69
C ARG A 54 3.14 -4.13 16.13
N SER A 55 2.51 -3.44 15.20
CA SER A 55 1.60 -2.35 15.54
C SER A 55 0.25 -2.84 16.11
N GLY A 56 0.00 -4.14 16.06
CA GLY A 56 -1.19 -4.80 16.61
C GLY A 56 -2.32 -5.08 15.62
N TYR A 57 -2.16 -4.73 14.36
CA TYR A 57 -3.16 -5.01 13.33
C TYR A 57 -2.55 -5.23 11.95
N LEU A 58 -2.66 -6.46 11.45
CA LEU A 58 -2.36 -6.77 10.06
C LEU A 58 -3.57 -6.44 9.18
N THR A 59 -3.40 -5.51 8.26
CA THR A 59 -4.50 -4.91 7.49
C THR A 59 -5.04 -5.81 6.36
N VAL A 60 -4.32 -6.87 6.00
CA VAL A 60 -4.71 -7.76 4.90
C VAL A 60 -4.51 -9.22 5.25
N ILE A 61 -5.53 -10.02 5.01
CA ILE A 61 -5.47 -11.49 5.08
C ILE A 61 -5.67 -11.98 3.65
N PRO A 62 -4.59 -12.27 2.89
CA PRO A 62 -4.72 -12.49 1.45
C PRO A 62 -5.57 -13.72 1.15
N GLY A 63 -6.66 -13.54 0.42
CA GLY A 63 -7.57 -14.63 0.03
C GLY A 63 -6.90 -15.76 -0.79
N GLN A 64 -5.70 -15.52 -1.30
CA GLN A 64 -4.94 -16.50 -2.08
C GLN A 64 -4.36 -17.63 -1.21
N PHE A 65 -3.92 -17.31 0.02
CA PHE A 65 -3.34 -18.27 0.96
C PHE A 65 -3.39 -17.72 2.39
N CYS A 66 -4.39 -18.14 3.15
CA CYS A 66 -4.65 -17.73 4.52
C CYS A 66 -5.37 -18.85 5.28
N ALA A 67 -5.50 -18.69 6.58
CA ALA A 67 -6.30 -19.57 7.41
C ALA A 67 -7.14 -18.74 8.40
N PHE A 68 -8.35 -19.20 8.65
CA PHE A 68 -9.28 -18.61 9.61
C PHE A 68 -9.73 -19.64 10.62
N ARG A 69 -9.89 -19.22 11.87
CA ARG A 69 -10.61 -19.99 12.86
C ARG A 69 -12.11 -19.80 12.59
N TRP A 70 -12.84 -20.89 12.47
CA TRP A 70 -14.28 -20.86 12.17
C TRP A 70 -15.05 -19.97 13.14
N ASP A 71 -14.82 -20.16 14.44
CA ASP A 71 -15.51 -19.38 15.48
C ASP A 71 -15.20 -17.87 15.38
N ALA A 72 -14.00 -17.49 14.93
CA ALA A 72 -13.63 -16.08 14.76
C ALA A 72 -14.44 -15.36 13.67
N ILE A 73 -14.88 -16.09 12.66
CA ILE A 73 -15.66 -15.51 11.56
C ILE A 73 -17.17 -15.65 11.76
N THR A 74 -17.62 -16.66 12.50
CA THR A 74 -19.05 -16.95 12.73
C THR A 74 -19.58 -16.44 14.07
N TYR A 75 -18.71 -16.21 15.06
CA TYR A 75 -19.12 -15.71 16.36
C TYR A 75 -19.87 -14.38 16.23
N GLY A 76 -21.05 -14.31 16.80
CA GLY A 76 -21.92 -13.15 16.90
C GLY A 76 -22.83 -13.27 18.12
N GLU A 77 -23.41 -12.16 18.58
CA GLU A 77 -24.40 -12.22 19.66
C GLU A 77 -25.64 -12.98 19.16
N ALA A 78 -25.91 -14.12 19.78
CA ALA A 78 -27.00 -15.05 19.38
C ALA A 78 -28.42 -14.46 19.52
N ASN A 79 -28.59 -13.31 20.19
CA ASN A 79 -29.88 -12.77 20.59
C ASN A 79 -30.31 -11.47 19.89
N SER A 80 -29.65 -11.02 18.84
CA SER A 80 -30.14 -9.87 18.09
C SER A 80 -30.79 -10.31 16.78
N GLU A 81 -32.10 -10.53 16.80
CA GLU A 81 -32.91 -10.85 15.62
C GLU A 81 -32.85 -9.77 14.50
N GLN A 82 -32.31 -8.59 14.81
CA GLN A 82 -32.37 -7.44 13.91
C GLN A 82 -31.06 -7.12 13.14
N HIS A 83 -29.89 -7.61 13.58
CA HIS A 83 -28.64 -7.40 12.83
C HIS A 83 -27.70 -8.60 13.03
N PRO A 84 -27.37 -9.31 11.94
CA PRO A 84 -26.36 -10.35 11.99
C PRO A 84 -25.02 -9.74 12.35
N THR A 85 -24.48 -10.13 13.52
CA THR A 85 -23.29 -9.50 14.10
C THR A 85 -21.99 -10.27 13.81
N SER A 86 -22.01 -11.36 13.01
CA SER A 86 -20.82 -12.14 12.69
C SER A 86 -19.87 -11.46 11.68
N ALA A 87 -18.55 -11.71 11.72
CA ALA A 87 -17.60 -11.14 10.76
C ALA A 87 -17.97 -11.53 9.33
N LEU A 88 -18.47 -12.74 9.18
CA LEU A 88 -18.96 -13.28 7.92
C LEU A 88 -20.19 -12.53 7.42
N SER A 89 -21.10 -12.09 8.28
CA SER A 89 -22.27 -11.30 7.88
C SER A 89 -21.88 -9.93 7.30
N GLN A 90 -20.89 -9.29 7.89
CA GLN A 90 -20.36 -8.02 7.37
C GLN A 90 -19.58 -8.21 6.07
N TYR A 91 -18.89 -9.33 5.92
CA TYR A 91 -18.29 -9.71 4.65
C TYR A 91 -19.35 -9.82 3.53
N PHE A 92 -20.47 -10.48 3.79
CA PHE A 92 -21.56 -10.62 2.83
C PHE A 92 -22.36 -9.36 2.56
N ARG A 93 -22.24 -8.34 3.42
CA ARG A 93 -22.82 -7.02 3.15
C ARG A 93 -22.34 -6.42 1.81
N GLY A 94 -21.15 -6.82 1.34
CA GLY A 94 -20.63 -6.45 0.03
C GLY A 94 -21.49 -6.87 -1.16
N LEU A 95 -22.43 -7.80 -0.97
CA LEU A 95 -23.38 -8.25 -1.99
C LEU A 95 -24.63 -7.36 -2.09
N GLY A 96 -24.84 -6.47 -1.13
CA GLY A 96 -25.98 -5.54 -1.08
C GLY A 96 -25.71 -4.21 -1.78
N PRO A 97 -26.68 -3.27 -1.70
CA PRO A 97 -26.49 -1.92 -2.21
C PRO A 97 -25.43 -1.17 -1.36
N LEU A 98 -24.45 -0.59 -2.02
CA LEU A 98 -23.32 0.09 -1.41
C LEU A 98 -23.18 1.52 -1.95
N SER A 99 -22.74 2.44 -1.09
CA SER A 99 -22.22 3.73 -1.55
C SER A 99 -20.93 3.55 -2.35
N PRO A 100 -20.52 4.50 -3.21
CA PRO A 100 -19.28 4.37 -4.00
C PRO A 100 -18.03 4.11 -3.15
N MET A 101 -17.94 4.71 -1.97
CA MET A 101 -16.83 4.50 -1.04
C MET A 101 -16.85 3.08 -0.44
N GLU A 102 -18.01 2.60 -0.03
CA GLU A 102 -18.17 1.23 0.46
C GLU A 102 -17.88 0.22 -0.65
N ALA A 103 -18.40 0.43 -1.86
CA ALA A 103 -18.11 -0.43 -3.01
C ALA A 103 -16.61 -0.51 -3.30
N THR A 104 -15.89 0.61 -3.19
CA THR A 104 -14.43 0.63 -3.31
C THR A 104 -13.76 -0.17 -2.19
N MET A 105 -14.26 -0.07 -0.96
CA MET A 105 -13.78 -0.83 0.19
C MET A 105 -13.94 -2.34 -0.03
N PHE A 106 -15.10 -2.77 -0.51
CA PHE A 106 -15.39 -4.19 -0.78
C PHE A 106 -14.67 -4.79 -2.01
N LEU A 107 -13.89 -3.99 -2.75
CA LEU A 107 -12.95 -4.54 -3.75
C LEU A 107 -11.77 -5.31 -3.12
N ALA A 108 -11.58 -5.21 -1.80
CA ALA A 108 -10.67 -6.03 -1.00
C ALA A 108 -11.40 -6.46 0.27
N GLU A 109 -12.32 -7.36 0.10
CA GLU A 109 -13.21 -7.93 1.12
C GLU A 109 -12.44 -8.62 2.26
N ASP A 110 -11.26 -9.14 1.95
CA ASP A 110 -10.33 -9.76 2.89
C ASP A 110 -9.87 -8.80 4.00
N ARG A 111 -9.74 -7.51 3.70
CA ARG A 111 -9.40 -6.47 4.67
C ARG A 111 -10.54 -6.18 5.64
N ILE A 112 -11.77 -6.19 5.12
CA ILE A 112 -12.98 -5.98 5.93
C ILE A 112 -13.15 -7.15 6.90
N LEU A 113 -13.02 -8.38 6.39
CA LEU A 113 -13.12 -9.58 7.22
C LEU A 113 -12.09 -9.55 8.36
N GLY A 114 -10.85 -9.15 8.07
CA GLY A 114 -9.81 -8.98 9.09
C GLY A 114 -10.19 -7.96 10.16
N PHE A 115 -10.66 -6.78 9.76
CA PHE A 115 -11.10 -5.74 10.69
C PHE A 115 -12.28 -6.23 11.55
N GLU A 116 -13.26 -6.87 10.95
CA GLU A 116 -14.42 -7.38 11.67
C GLU A 116 -14.07 -8.47 12.69
N ILE A 117 -13.12 -9.34 12.42
CA ILE A 117 -12.65 -10.34 13.38
C ILE A 117 -12.14 -9.69 14.67
N ILE A 118 -11.39 -8.58 14.56
CA ILE A 118 -10.74 -7.95 15.71
C ILE A 118 -11.59 -6.87 16.38
N SER A 119 -12.50 -6.20 15.66
CA SER A 119 -13.25 -5.04 16.15
C SER A 119 -14.58 -5.38 16.82
N ARG A 120 -15.04 -6.62 16.71
CA ARG A 120 -16.31 -7.04 17.29
C ARG A 120 -16.33 -6.92 18.77
N ARG A 121 -17.52 -6.61 19.30
CA ARG A 121 -17.77 -6.59 20.73
C ARG A 121 -17.41 -7.94 21.34
N ASN A 122 -16.62 -7.90 22.42
CA ASN A 122 -16.12 -9.07 23.15
C ASN A 122 -15.18 -10.00 22.34
N SER A 123 -14.71 -9.59 21.16
CA SER A 123 -13.72 -10.37 20.43
C SER A 123 -12.37 -10.39 21.17
N GLN A 124 -11.86 -11.58 21.39
CA GLN A 124 -10.50 -11.80 21.92
C GLN A 124 -9.51 -12.17 20.81
N TYR A 125 -10.01 -12.24 19.57
CA TYR A 125 -9.21 -12.69 18.45
C TYR A 125 -8.21 -11.64 17.97
N THR A 126 -7.07 -12.15 17.50
CA THR A 126 -5.99 -11.40 16.86
C THR A 126 -5.73 -11.96 15.46
N ILE A 127 -5.02 -11.20 14.64
CA ILE A 127 -4.55 -11.65 13.33
C ILE A 127 -3.04 -11.84 13.41
N GLY A 128 -2.57 -13.01 12.98
CA GLY A 128 -1.15 -13.35 12.94
C GLY A 128 -0.59 -13.41 11.53
N TYR A 129 0.72 -13.52 11.44
CA TYR A 129 1.46 -13.69 10.20
C TYR A 129 2.36 -14.92 10.25
N ALA A 130 2.05 -15.91 9.43
CA ALA A 130 2.81 -17.15 9.30
C ALA A 130 3.89 -16.99 8.21
N ILE A 131 5.01 -16.33 8.54
CA ILE A 131 6.09 -16.02 7.59
C ILE A 131 6.72 -17.26 6.94
N LYS A 132 6.70 -18.42 7.63
CA LYS A 132 7.21 -19.71 7.12
C LYS A 132 6.20 -20.41 6.18
N ALA A 133 4.91 -20.02 6.21
CA ALA A 133 3.91 -20.54 5.30
C ALA A 133 3.98 -19.77 3.97
N GLU A 134 4.55 -20.39 2.96
CA GLU A 134 4.86 -19.77 1.67
C GLU A 134 4.00 -20.35 0.54
N ALA A 135 3.53 -19.47 -0.36
CA ALA A 135 2.89 -19.84 -1.61
C ALA A 135 3.39 -18.94 -2.74
N THR A 136 3.28 -19.42 -3.97
CA THR A 136 3.64 -18.66 -5.16
C THR A 136 2.43 -18.35 -6.01
N THR A 137 2.44 -17.20 -6.67
CA THR A 137 1.38 -16.73 -7.59
C THR A 137 2.00 -16.17 -8.87
N ASP A 138 1.22 -16.15 -9.94
CA ASP A 138 1.63 -15.55 -11.19
C ASP A 138 1.72 -14.02 -11.08
N PRO A 139 2.78 -13.40 -11.64
CA PRO A 139 2.86 -11.95 -11.75
C PRO A 139 1.96 -11.42 -12.88
N CYS A 140 1.73 -10.12 -12.92
CA CYS A 140 1.16 -9.46 -14.09
C CYS A 140 2.21 -9.34 -15.19
N TYR A 141 1.93 -9.91 -16.35
CA TYR A 141 2.88 -9.89 -17.48
C TYR A 141 2.80 -8.61 -18.32
N ARG A 142 1.72 -7.84 -18.18
CA ARG A 142 1.50 -6.57 -18.88
C ARG A 142 1.32 -5.43 -17.88
N LEU A 143 1.86 -4.25 -18.23
CA LEU A 143 1.70 -3.06 -17.39
C LEU A 143 0.23 -2.69 -17.18
N SER A 144 -0.63 -2.86 -18.20
CA SER A 144 -2.07 -2.63 -18.10
C SER A 144 -2.78 -3.56 -17.11
N GLU A 145 -2.31 -4.80 -16.97
CA GLU A 145 -2.80 -5.76 -15.97
C GLU A 145 -2.38 -5.32 -14.57
N LEU A 146 -1.11 -4.95 -14.41
CA LEU A 146 -0.59 -4.44 -13.13
C LEU A 146 -1.33 -3.17 -12.69
N MET A 147 -1.57 -2.23 -13.62
CA MET A 147 -2.34 -1.01 -13.33
C MET A 147 -3.75 -1.35 -12.83
N GLY A 148 -4.45 -2.28 -13.48
CA GLY A 148 -5.78 -2.72 -13.07
C GLY A 148 -5.77 -3.39 -11.69
N GLN A 149 -4.81 -4.28 -11.43
CA GLN A 149 -4.64 -4.94 -10.14
C GLN A 149 -4.34 -3.93 -9.02
N ARG A 150 -3.38 -3.03 -9.25
CA ARG A 150 -2.94 -2.03 -8.24
C ARG A 150 -3.98 -0.94 -8.02
N ARG A 151 -4.76 -0.55 -9.03
CA ARG A 151 -5.91 0.33 -8.84
C ARG A 151 -6.84 -0.22 -7.75
N ARG A 152 -7.22 -1.47 -7.86
CA ARG A 152 -8.07 -2.14 -6.87
C ARG A 152 -7.41 -2.12 -5.49
N TRP A 153 -6.17 -2.57 -5.38
CA TRP A 153 -5.47 -2.67 -4.09
C TRP A 153 -5.22 -1.32 -3.42
N ILE A 154 -4.83 -0.30 -4.17
CA ILE A 154 -4.56 1.05 -3.64
C ILE A 154 -5.84 1.68 -3.12
N ASN A 155 -6.90 1.70 -3.94
CA ASN A 155 -8.16 2.34 -3.57
C ASN A 155 -8.86 1.62 -2.42
N SER A 156 -8.93 0.29 -2.45
CA SER A 156 -9.54 -0.48 -1.39
C SER A 156 -8.76 -0.40 -0.08
N SER A 157 -7.42 -0.44 -0.13
CA SER A 157 -6.60 -0.25 1.06
C SER A 157 -6.85 1.11 1.71
N PHE A 158 -6.89 2.18 0.90
CA PHE A 158 -7.19 3.52 1.40
C PHE A 158 -8.58 3.59 2.04
N ALA A 159 -9.59 3.03 1.38
CA ALA A 159 -10.96 2.99 1.88
C ALA A 159 -11.09 2.18 3.18
N CYS A 160 -10.44 1.00 3.25
CA CYS A 160 -10.41 0.17 4.46
C CYS A 160 -9.65 0.84 5.61
N ASN A 161 -8.51 1.48 5.34
CA ASN A 161 -7.76 2.21 6.36
C ASN A 161 -8.60 3.36 6.94
N LEU A 162 -9.30 4.11 6.09
CA LEU A 162 -10.20 5.17 6.53
C LEU A 162 -11.38 4.62 7.34
N HIS A 163 -11.95 3.48 6.93
CA HIS A 163 -12.99 2.77 7.70
C HIS A 163 -12.48 2.35 9.07
N THR A 164 -11.29 1.75 9.14
CA THR A 164 -10.65 1.33 10.40
C THR A 164 -10.41 2.51 11.33
N ILE A 165 -9.87 3.63 10.80
CA ILE A 165 -9.63 4.85 11.59
C ILE A 165 -10.95 5.44 12.12
N ARG A 166 -11.98 5.52 11.29
CA ARG A 166 -13.32 5.98 11.71
C ARG A 166 -13.94 5.11 12.79
N ASN A 167 -13.67 3.82 12.76
CA ASN A 167 -14.16 2.83 13.71
C ASN A 167 -13.12 2.47 14.80
N ALA A 168 -12.12 3.32 15.02
CA ALA A 168 -11.08 3.10 16.01
C ALA A 168 -11.62 2.82 17.43
N GLY A 169 -12.76 3.43 17.78
CA GLY A 169 -13.44 3.17 19.03
C GLY A 169 -13.85 1.70 19.23
N ALA A 170 -14.30 1.02 18.17
CA ALA A 170 -14.61 -0.41 18.20
C ALA A 170 -13.36 -1.26 18.41
N TYR A 171 -12.29 -0.92 17.67
CA TYR A 171 -10.99 -1.55 17.83
C TYR A 171 -10.43 -1.41 19.24
N PHE A 172 -10.43 -0.20 19.83
CA PHE A 172 -9.90 0.05 21.17
C PHE A 172 -10.72 -0.56 22.31
N ARG A 173 -12.02 -0.73 22.16
CA ARG A 173 -12.84 -1.44 23.17
C ARG A 173 -12.34 -2.85 23.41
N ASN A 174 -11.96 -3.56 22.35
CA ASN A 174 -11.49 -4.93 22.44
C ASN A 174 -10.01 -5.05 22.82
N CYS A 175 -9.23 -3.98 22.66
CA CYS A 175 -7.84 -3.93 23.11
C CYS A 175 -7.71 -4.08 24.62
N ARG A 176 -8.70 -3.60 25.38
CA ARG A 176 -8.73 -3.75 26.85
C ARG A 176 -8.86 -5.21 27.28
N ALA A 177 -9.56 -6.03 26.50
CA ALA A 177 -9.69 -7.47 26.73
C ALA A 177 -8.40 -8.25 26.38
N ARG A 178 -7.53 -7.68 25.50
CA ARG A 178 -6.26 -8.25 25.05
C ARG A 178 -5.07 -7.72 25.87
N ALA A 179 -5.21 -7.67 27.18
CA ALA A 179 -4.32 -6.95 28.11
C ALA A 179 -2.81 -7.25 27.99
N THR A 180 -2.40 -8.38 27.43
CA THR A 180 -0.99 -8.78 27.29
C THR A 180 -0.20 -8.03 26.22
N ARG A 181 -0.87 -7.34 25.26
CA ARG A 181 -0.22 -6.60 24.17
C ARG A 181 -0.77 -5.18 23.99
N ARG A 182 -1.09 -4.52 25.09
CA ARG A 182 -1.78 -3.22 25.09
C ARG A 182 -1.05 -2.12 24.32
N HIS A 183 0.26 -2.05 24.43
CA HIS A 183 1.07 -1.03 23.78
C HIS A 183 1.18 -1.24 22.24
N GLU A 184 1.27 -2.50 21.78
CA GLU A 184 1.28 -2.83 20.35
C GLU A 184 -0.04 -2.43 19.70
N THR A 185 -1.15 -2.69 20.38
CA THR A 185 -2.50 -2.43 19.87
C THR A 185 -2.82 -0.93 19.74
N ILE A 186 -2.25 -0.08 20.60
CA ILE A 186 -2.44 1.38 20.52
C ILE A 186 -1.73 1.97 19.29
N ALA A 187 -0.63 1.37 18.86
CA ALA A 187 0.15 1.85 17.74
C ALA A 187 -0.51 1.63 16.36
N ALA A 188 -1.48 0.73 16.25
CA ALA A 188 -2.10 0.37 14.97
C ALA A 188 -2.79 1.55 14.27
N ILE A 189 -3.59 2.33 14.99
CA ILE A 189 -4.32 3.46 14.40
C ILE A 189 -3.38 4.59 13.95
N PRO A 190 -2.42 5.07 14.76
CA PRO A 190 -1.39 6.00 14.29
C PRO A 190 -0.60 5.45 13.09
N TRP A 191 -0.25 4.16 13.11
CA TRP A 191 0.46 3.52 12.00
C TRP A 191 -0.33 3.57 10.70
N LEU A 192 -1.62 3.23 10.73
CA LEU A 192 -2.52 3.33 9.58
C LEU A 192 -2.67 4.76 9.08
N ALA A 193 -2.81 5.73 9.99
CA ALA A 193 -2.90 7.14 9.64
C ALA A 193 -1.63 7.63 8.94
N ILE A 194 -0.45 7.32 9.47
CA ILE A 194 0.84 7.68 8.87
C ILE A 194 0.99 7.03 7.48
N THR A 195 0.70 5.74 7.37
CA THR A 195 0.74 5.01 6.09
C THR A 195 -0.20 5.63 5.05
N GLY A 196 -1.42 5.96 5.46
CA GLY A 196 -2.41 6.61 4.60
C GLY A 196 -1.97 8.01 4.14
N LEU A 197 -1.38 8.81 5.04
CA LEU A 197 -0.85 10.13 4.71
C LEU A 197 0.34 10.03 3.75
N ILE A 198 1.29 9.13 3.99
CA ILE A 198 2.43 8.90 3.09
C ILE A 198 1.93 8.54 1.68
N GLN A 199 0.94 7.66 1.59
CA GLN A 199 0.37 7.25 0.31
C GLN A 199 -0.39 8.38 -0.38
N TRP A 200 -1.20 9.16 0.36
CA TRP A 200 -1.99 10.26 -0.18
C TRP A 200 -1.13 11.41 -0.71
N PHE A 201 -0.07 11.77 0.04
CA PHE A 201 0.85 12.87 -0.29
C PHE A 201 2.10 12.41 -1.05
N MET A 202 2.09 11.23 -1.65
CA MET A 202 3.25 10.73 -2.37
C MET A 202 3.73 11.67 -3.50
N PRO A 203 2.87 12.27 -4.37
CA PRO A 203 3.33 13.22 -5.37
C PRO A 203 3.98 14.47 -4.75
N THR A 204 3.43 14.95 -3.63
CA THR A 204 4.03 16.06 -2.86
C THR A 204 5.41 15.72 -2.37
N GLN A 205 5.59 14.55 -1.76
CA GLN A 205 6.90 14.11 -1.22
C GLN A 205 7.94 14.01 -2.34
N MET A 206 7.55 13.45 -3.48
CA MET A 206 8.42 13.40 -4.67
C MET A 206 8.75 14.81 -5.18
N CYS A 207 7.76 15.70 -5.27
CA CYS A 207 7.96 17.08 -5.70
C CYS A 207 8.92 17.83 -4.75
N ILE A 208 8.70 17.71 -3.43
CA ILE A 208 9.58 18.32 -2.42
C ILE A 208 11.01 17.79 -2.53
N LEU A 209 11.18 16.49 -2.75
CA LEU A 209 12.50 15.90 -2.99
C LEU A 209 13.18 16.54 -4.20
N TYR A 210 12.49 16.64 -5.35
CA TYR A 210 13.07 17.26 -6.54
C TYR A 210 13.35 18.76 -6.36
N ILE A 211 12.46 19.50 -5.69
CA ILE A 211 12.68 20.91 -5.35
C ILE A 211 13.93 21.03 -4.48
N SER A 212 14.05 20.21 -3.44
CA SER A 212 15.20 20.26 -2.50
C SER A 212 16.52 19.95 -3.21
N LEU A 213 16.52 19.04 -4.15
CA LEU A 213 17.70 18.68 -4.95
C LEU A 213 18.01 19.70 -6.07
N ALA A 214 17.01 20.45 -6.54
CA ALA A 214 17.18 21.47 -7.56
C ALA A 214 17.51 22.86 -6.98
N ALA A 215 17.19 23.11 -5.70
CA ALA A 215 17.38 24.41 -5.08
C ALA A 215 18.86 24.70 -4.84
N ARG A 216 19.37 25.78 -5.45
CA ARG A 216 20.71 26.30 -5.18
C ARG A 216 20.71 27.47 -4.20
N ALA A 217 19.70 28.34 -4.28
CA ALA A 217 19.56 29.53 -3.45
C ALA A 217 18.25 29.58 -2.67
N THR A 218 17.12 29.50 -3.38
CA THR A 218 15.79 29.49 -2.74
C THR A 218 14.89 28.42 -3.36
N PRO A 219 13.92 27.88 -2.61
CA PRO A 219 12.95 26.95 -3.16
C PRO A 219 12.09 27.54 -4.29
N ALA A 220 11.87 28.85 -4.30
CA ALA A 220 11.15 29.52 -5.38
C ALA A 220 11.90 29.43 -6.71
N ASP A 221 13.21 29.62 -6.71
CA ASP A 221 14.05 29.49 -7.91
C ASP A 221 14.07 28.04 -8.41
N ALA A 222 13.98 27.06 -7.50
CA ALA A 222 13.95 25.65 -7.84
C ALA A 222 12.72 25.26 -8.65
N LEU A 223 11.57 25.96 -8.49
CA LEU A 223 10.36 25.68 -9.24
C LEU A 223 10.54 25.85 -10.76
N TYR A 224 11.41 26.77 -11.16
CA TYR A 224 11.75 27.01 -12.56
C TYR A 224 12.85 26.06 -13.08
N SER A 225 13.37 25.20 -12.22
CA SER A 225 14.32 24.18 -12.64
C SER A 225 13.69 23.23 -13.66
N PRO A 226 14.38 22.90 -14.76
CA PRO A 226 13.90 21.92 -15.74
C PRO A 226 13.51 20.57 -15.10
N LEU A 227 14.18 20.17 -14.03
CA LEU A 227 13.88 18.92 -13.30
C LEU A 227 12.50 18.96 -12.65
N VAL A 228 12.20 20.04 -11.92
CA VAL A 228 10.91 20.21 -11.23
C VAL A 228 9.80 20.42 -12.23
N LEU A 229 10.03 21.22 -13.27
CA LEU A 229 9.05 21.43 -14.33
C LEU A 229 8.73 20.11 -15.04
N THR A 230 9.73 19.30 -15.39
CA THR A 230 9.53 17.98 -16.00
C THR A 230 8.73 17.07 -15.08
N PHE A 231 8.99 17.07 -13.76
CA PHE A 231 8.18 16.32 -12.79
C PHE A 231 6.72 16.76 -12.82
N ILE A 232 6.44 18.06 -12.73
CA ILE A 232 5.08 18.61 -12.76
C ILE A 232 4.38 18.22 -14.06
N LEU A 233 5.03 18.37 -15.20
CA LEU A 233 4.47 18.00 -16.50
C LEU A 233 4.18 16.50 -16.61
N THR A 234 5.02 15.63 -16.06
CA THR A 234 4.77 14.18 -16.08
C THR A 234 3.58 13.82 -15.21
N VAL A 235 3.42 14.42 -14.03
CA VAL A 235 2.24 14.21 -13.16
C VAL A 235 0.98 14.74 -13.84
N ALA A 236 1.04 15.94 -14.42
CA ALA A 236 -0.10 16.51 -15.14
C ALA A 236 -0.53 15.63 -16.33
N ALA A 237 0.44 15.13 -17.12
CA ALA A 237 0.17 14.21 -18.22
C ALA A 237 -0.48 12.90 -17.75
N GLN A 238 -0.03 12.35 -16.61
CA GLN A 238 -0.66 11.17 -15.99
C GLN A 238 -2.10 11.48 -15.58
N VAL A 239 -2.35 12.57 -14.82
CA VAL A 239 -3.69 12.94 -14.37
C VAL A 239 -4.63 13.16 -15.54
N ILE A 240 -4.22 13.91 -16.56
CA ILE A 240 -5.03 14.17 -17.75
C ILE A 240 -5.29 12.87 -18.52
N GLY A 241 -4.25 12.07 -18.77
CA GLY A 241 -4.34 10.83 -19.54
C GLY A 241 -5.18 9.76 -18.85
N PHE A 242 -4.97 9.54 -17.55
CA PHE A 242 -5.70 8.53 -16.81
C PHE A 242 -7.14 8.94 -16.47
N SER A 243 -7.45 10.24 -16.50
CA SER A 243 -8.80 10.73 -16.30
C SER A 243 -9.70 10.59 -17.53
N ARG A 244 -9.17 10.31 -18.69
CA ARG A 244 -9.94 10.20 -19.94
C ARG A 244 -10.53 8.79 -20.09
N SER A 245 -11.84 8.66 -19.81
CA SER A 245 -12.58 7.38 -19.91
C SER A 245 -12.58 6.76 -21.31
N GLN A 246 -12.39 7.56 -22.35
CA GLN A 246 -12.31 7.11 -23.73
C GLN A 246 -10.97 6.44 -24.10
N PHE A 247 -9.94 6.60 -23.28
CA PHE A 247 -8.66 5.98 -23.54
C PHE A 247 -8.69 4.49 -23.18
N SER A 248 -8.14 3.68 -24.08
CA SER A 248 -7.98 2.24 -23.82
C SER A 248 -6.95 2.00 -22.70
N LYS A 249 -7.08 0.85 -22.02
CA LYS A 249 -6.07 0.43 -21.03
C LYS A 249 -4.65 0.38 -21.63
N LEU A 250 -4.53 0.07 -22.90
CA LEU A 250 -3.24 0.08 -23.61
C LEU A 250 -2.69 1.51 -23.73
N THR A 251 -3.53 2.49 -24.10
CA THR A 251 -3.13 3.90 -24.20
C THR A 251 -2.69 4.42 -22.83
N MET A 252 -3.45 4.13 -21.78
CA MET A 252 -3.07 4.52 -20.41
C MET A 252 -1.75 3.88 -19.98
N SER A 253 -1.51 2.61 -20.31
CA SER A 253 -0.23 1.94 -19.99
C SER A 253 0.95 2.52 -20.78
N ARG A 254 0.75 3.01 -22.01
CA ARG A 254 1.79 3.73 -22.78
C ARG A 254 2.12 5.08 -22.13
N ILE A 255 1.12 5.82 -21.66
CA ILE A 255 1.32 7.08 -20.92
C ILE A 255 2.11 6.78 -19.62
N ALA A 256 1.72 5.74 -18.88
CA ALA A 256 2.43 5.32 -17.67
C ALA A 256 3.89 4.96 -17.97
N ALA A 257 4.15 4.18 -19.00
CA ALA A 257 5.51 3.78 -19.37
C ALA A 257 6.38 4.98 -19.78
N PHE A 258 5.85 5.86 -20.63
CA PHE A 258 6.59 7.05 -21.08
C PHE A 258 6.91 7.99 -19.91
N THR A 259 5.90 8.39 -19.15
CA THR A 259 6.10 9.28 -18.00
C THR A 259 6.98 8.63 -16.93
N GLY A 260 6.93 7.31 -16.81
CA GLY A 260 7.73 6.56 -15.87
C GLY A 260 9.20 6.51 -16.22
N ILE A 261 9.54 6.35 -17.48
CA ILE A 261 10.93 6.45 -17.94
C ILE A 261 11.48 7.83 -17.59
N LEU A 262 10.71 8.89 -17.83
CA LEU A 262 11.10 10.25 -17.46
C LEU A 262 11.32 10.37 -15.94
N GLN A 263 10.48 9.75 -15.12
CA GLN A 263 10.65 9.74 -13.66
C GLN A 263 11.92 9.00 -13.21
N ILE A 264 12.25 7.88 -13.82
CA ILE A 264 13.50 7.17 -13.56
C ILE A 264 14.70 8.04 -13.91
N MET A 265 14.67 8.66 -15.08
CA MET A 265 15.74 9.58 -15.54
C MET A 265 15.90 10.77 -14.57
N LEU A 266 14.80 11.40 -14.17
CA LEU A 266 14.81 12.48 -13.20
C LEU A 266 15.41 12.03 -11.87
N PHE A 267 15.02 10.88 -11.34
CA PHE A 267 15.52 10.34 -10.09
C PHE A 267 17.03 10.08 -10.15
N ILE A 268 17.52 9.45 -11.22
CA ILE A 268 18.96 9.22 -11.44
C ILE A 268 19.71 10.55 -11.53
N THR A 269 19.18 11.52 -12.29
CA THR A 269 19.79 12.85 -12.40
C THR A 269 19.88 13.54 -11.04
N CYS A 270 18.85 13.43 -10.21
CA CYS A 270 18.85 13.96 -8.84
C CYS A 270 19.93 13.31 -7.98
N ILE A 271 20.10 11.99 -8.04
CA ILE A 271 21.15 11.27 -7.30
C ILE A 271 22.53 11.71 -7.75
N ILE A 272 22.78 11.79 -9.07
CA ILE A 272 24.07 12.23 -9.62
C ILE A 272 24.39 13.65 -9.14
N ARG A 273 23.42 14.55 -9.23
CA ARG A 273 23.58 15.95 -8.79
C ARG A 273 23.89 16.04 -7.30
N PHE A 274 23.15 15.31 -6.47
CA PHE A 274 23.38 15.23 -5.05
C PHE A 274 24.80 14.75 -4.73
N SER A 275 25.31 13.76 -5.44
CA SER A 275 26.65 13.19 -5.25
C SER A 275 27.76 14.20 -5.63
N ILE A 276 27.51 15.06 -6.62
CA ILE A 276 28.48 16.04 -7.09
C ILE A 276 28.53 17.26 -6.17
N GLU A 277 27.37 17.73 -5.69
CA GLU A 277 27.24 18.99 -4.94
C GLU A 277 27.48 18.86 -3.44
N GLN A 278 27.79 17.67 -2.92
CA GLN A 278 28.06 17.36 -1.48
C GLN A 278 27.02 17.92 -0.50
N GLN A 279 25.78 18.08 -0.92
CA GLN A 279 24.74 18.64 -0.08
C GLN A 279 24.30 17.67 1.03
N THR A 280 24.24 18.20 2.23
CA THR A 280 23.78 17.61 3.51
C THR A 280 23.55 16.10 3.55
N ALA A 281 24.47 15.40 4.19
CA ALA A 281 24.44 13.95 4.43
C ALA A 281 23.08 13.40 4.95
N ALA A 282 22.28 14.23 5.60
CA ALA A 282 20.99 13.85 6.17
C ALA A 282 19.97 13.36 5.13
N ILE A 283 19.91 13.96 3.94
CA ILE A 283 18.95 13.55 2.89
C ILE A 283 19.37 12.21 2.26
N ALA A 284 20.70 11.94 2.16
CA ALA A 284 21.21 10.66 1.67
C ALA A 284 21.03 9.52 2.66
N LEU A 285 21.00 9.81 3.96
CA LEU A 285 20.84 8.77 4.99
C LEU A 285 19.50 8.04 4.89
N LEU A 286 18.44 8.68 4.42
CA LEU A 286 17.11 8.07 4.35
C LEU A 286 17.02 6.94 3.31
N PRO A 287 17.34 7.14 2.03
CA PRO A 287 17.35 6.05 1.06
C PRO A 287 18.42 5.01 1.39
N LEU A 288 19.57 5.42 1.94
CA LEU A 288 20.62 4.49 2.34
C LEU A 288 20.16 3.60 3.50
N SER A 289 19.55 4.16 4.55
CA SER A 289 19.00 3.38 5.66
C SER A 289 17.94 2.39 5.17
N TRP A 290 17.08 2.80 4.26
CA TRP A 290 16.05 1.94 3.67
C TRP A 290 16.65 0.77 2.87
N ILE A 291 17.68 1.04 2.05
CA ILE A 291 18.43 -0.01 1.33
C ILE A 291 19.08 -0.98 2.32
N VAL A 292 19.74 -0.46 3.36
CA VAL A 292 20.38 -1.30 4.40
C VAL A 292 19.34 -2.17 5.11
N PHE A 293 18.20 -1.63 5.52
CA PHE A 293 17.15 -2.39 6.18
C PHE A 293 16.53 -3.46 5.28
N ILE A 294 16.27 -3.14 4.00
CA ILE A 294 15.79 -4.13 3.04
C ILE A 294 16.82 -5.25 2.88
N TYR A 295 18.09 -4.89 2.67
CA TYR A 295 19.13 -5.86 2.44
C TYR A 295 19.35 -6.76 3.66
N THR A 296 19.44 -6.17 4.85
CA THR A 296 19.61 -6.90 6.10
C THR A 296 18.42 -7.81 6.37
N SER A 297 17.20 -7.30 6.23
CA SER A 297 15.98 -8.11 6.41
C SER A 297 15.90 -9.24 5.37
N ALA A 298 16.30 -8.99 4.13
CA ALA A 298 16.33 -9.98 3.06
C ALA A 298 17.33 -11.09 3.31
N THR A 299 18.49 -10.79 3.92
CA THR A 299 19.53 -11.79 4.24
C THR A 299 19.15 -12.65 5.45
N ILE A 300 18.40 -12.08 6.39
CA ILE A 300 17.99 -12.75 7.63
C ILE A 300 16.64 -13.47 7.48
N ALA A 301 15.80 -13.04 6.55
CA ALA A 301 14.47 -13.63 6.35
C ALA A 301 14.52 -15.16 6.22
N PRO A 302 13.61 -15.89 6.89
CA PRO A 302 13.54 -17.35 6.81
C PRO A 302 12.93 -17.77 5.46
N THR A 303 13.71 -17.59 4.39
CA THR A 303 13.30 -17.92 3.02
C THR A 303 14.21 -18.99 2.47
N THR A 304 13.68 -19.83 1.58
CA THR A 304 14.53 -20.69 0.76
C THR A 304 15.53 -19.83 -0.03
N THR A 305 16.77 -20.29 -0.18
CA THR A 305 17.82 -19.51 -0.87
C THR A 305 17.40 -19.12 -2.30
N SER A 306 16.56 -19.94 -2.94
CA SER A 306 15.99 -19.70 -4.27
C SER A 306 14.98 -18.54 -4.33
N ALA A 307 14.35 -18.19 -3.21
CA ALA A 307 13.33 -17.14 -3.14
C ALA A 307 13.91 -15.72 -2.86
N ARG A 308 15.21 -15.60 -2.62
CA ARG A 308 15.84 -14.31 -2.29
C ARG A 308 16.06 -13.44 -3.52
N PRO A 309 15.59 -12.18 -3.56
CA PRO A 309 15.74 -11.30 -4.70
C PRO A 309 17.11 -10.58 -4.70
N SER A 310 18.23 -11.31 -4.86
CA SER A 310 19.58 -10.73 -4.73
C SER A 310 19.87 -9.59 -5.73
N LYS A 311 19.70 -9.84 -7.03
CA LYS A 311 20.00 -8.85 -8.08
C LYS A 311 18.86 -7.82 -8.23
N SER A 312 17.61 -8.21 -8.06
CA SER A 312 16.47 -7.33 -8.25
C SER A 312 16.35 -6.27 -7.15
N LEU A 313 16.91 -6.50 -5.95
CA LEU A 313 17.01 -5.49 -4.91
C LEU A 313 17.80 -4.26 -5.33
N LEU A 314 18.79 -4.40 -6.22
CA LEU A 314 19.56 -3.27 -6.74
C LEU A 314 18.73 -2.35 -7.64
N TYR A 315 17.81 -2.92 -8.44
CA TYR A 315 16.95 -2.15 -9.34
C TYR A 315 15.74 -1.55 -8.63
N TYR A 316 15.31 -2.13 -7.53
CA TYR A 316 14.06 -1.79 -6.85
C TYR A 316 13.99 -0.31 -6.42
N PRO A 317 15.00 0.32 -5.79
CA PRO A 317 14.95 1.72 -5.41
C PRO A 317 14.76 2.68 -6.59
N PHE A 318 15.36 2.35 -7.74
CA PHE A 318 15.26 3.17 -8.96
C PHE A 318 13.92 3.04 -9.68
N LEU A 319 13.30 1.86 -9.60
CA LEU A 319 12.02 1.59 -10.24
C LEU A 319 10.81 1.99 -9.38
N THR A 320 10.96 1.96 -8.06
CA THR A 320 9.86 2.23 -7.13
C THR A 320 9.23 3.61 -7.31
N PRO A 321 9.96 4.73 -7.46
CA PRO A 321 9.37 6.03 -7.68
C PRO A 321 8.43 6.06 -8.89
N PHE A 322 8.83 5.43 -9.98
CA PHE A 322 7.99 5.30 -11.18
C PHE A 322 6.71 4.52 -10.91
N PHE A 323 6.85 3.27 -10.45
CA PHE A 323 5.69 2.42 -10.26
C PHE A 323 4.73 3.01 -9.24
N MET A 324 5.25 3.50 -8.12
CA MET A 324 4.41 4.07 -7.07
C MET A 324 3.65 5.31 -7.56
N LEU A 325 4.30 6.24 -8.25
CA LEU A 325 3.64 7.45 -8.75
C LEU A 325 2.58 7.11 -9.82
N ALA A 326 2.96 6.35 -10.84
CA ALA A 326 2.05 6.01 -11.93
C ALA A 326 0.85 5.17 -11.46
N LEU A 327 1.08 4.18 -10.58
CA LEU A 327 0.03 3.30 -10.07
C LEU A 327 -0.91 4.05 -9.12
N THR A 328 -0.40 4.93 -8.26
CA THR A 328 -1.23 5.73 -7.35
C THR A 328 -2.05 6.74 -8.13
N THR A 329 -1.45 7.48 -9.07
CA THR A 329 -2.17 8.44 -9.92
C THR A 329 -3.25 7.73 -10.73
N TYR A 330 -2.94 6.58 -11.33
CA TYR A 330 -3.92 5.78 -12.07
C TYR A 330 -5.06 5.30 -11.17
N ALA A 331 -4.75 4.81 -9.98
CA ALA A 331 -5.74 4.34 -9.02
C ALA A 331 -6.72 5.45 -8.64
N ILE A 332 -6.23 6.63 -8.26
CA ILE A 332 -7.07 7.77 -7.86
C ILE A 332 -7.89 8.28 -9.04
N CYS A 333 -7.30 8.41 -10.23
CA CYS A 333 -8.02 8.83 -11.43
C CYS A 333 -9.12 7.85 -11.87
N ASN A 334 -9.08 6.60 -11.40
CA ASN A 334 -10.05 5.56 -11.72
C ASN A 334 -10.69 4.94 -10.47
N CYS A 335 -10.88 5.72 -9.41
CA CYS A 335 -11.44 5.25 -8.14
C CYS A 335 -12.91 4.80 -8.23
N ASN A 336 -13.62 5.19 -9.28
CA ASN A 336 -14.99 4.76 -9.58
C ASN A 336 -15.07 3.45 -10.38
N ASP A 337 -13.95 2.92 -10.88
CA ASP A 337 -13.95 1.65 -11.61
C ASP A 337 -13.91 0.50 -10.60
N LEU A 338 -15.05 -0.16 -10.44
CA LEU A 338 -15.27 -1.28 -9.53
C LEU A 338 -15.02 -2.64 -10.19
N SER A 339 -14.49 -2.69 -11.42
CA SER A 339 -14.22 -3.95 -12.10
C SER A 339 -13.13 -4.74 -11.36
N TRP A 340 -13.32 -6.05 -11.24
CA TRP A 340 -12.40 -6.94 -10.52
C TRP A 340 -11.02 -7.06 -11.19
N GLY A 341 -10.94 -6.92 -12.52
CA GLY A 341 -9.68 -6.90 -13.27
C GLY A 341 -8.85 -8.19 -13.19
N THR A 342 -9.50 -9.36 -12.98
CA THR A 342 -8.82 -10.65 -12.87
C THR A 342 -8.30 -11.15 -14.21
N LYS A 343 -7.11 -11.79 -14.20
CA LYS A 343 -6.60 -12.61 -15.30
C LYS A 343 -7.55 -13.76 -15.60
N GLY A 344 -7.83 -13.99 -16.86
CA GLY A 344 -8.36 -15.28 -17.34
C GLY A 344 -9.86 -15.49 -17.23
N LEU A 345 -10.66 -14.55 -16.74
CA LEU A 345 -12.10 -14.56 -16.98
C LEU A 345 -12.38 -14.05 -18.41
N THR A 346 -12.01 -14.82 -19.42
CA THR A 346 -12.71 -14.81 -20.67
C THR A 346 -14.17 -15.07 -20.34
N GLN A 347 -15.05 -14.19 -20.80
CA GLN A 347 -16.50 -14.32 -20.68
C GLN A 347 -16.90 -15.75 -21.10
N THR A 348 -17.09 -16.63 -20.12
CA THR A 348 -17.89 -17.81 -20.33
C THR A 348 -19.30 -17.30 -20.57
N THR A 349 -19.72 -17.40 -21.80
CA THR A 349 -21.07 -17.18 -22.28
C THR A 349 -22.05 -17.88 -21.33
N GLY A 350 -22.74 -17.15 -20.47
CA GLY A 350 -23.80 -17.77 -19.68
C GLY A 350 -24.28 -17.09 -18.41
N SER A 351 -23.57 -16.11 -17.87
CA SER A 351 -24.12 -15.28 -16.79
C SER A 351 -24.18 -13.84 -17.24
N PRO A 352 -25.30 -13.14 -17.12
CA PRO A 352 -25.34 -11.70 -17.34
C PRO A 352 -24.60 -11.04 -16.18
N SER A 353 -23.24 -11.04 -16.21
CA SER A 353 -22.53 -9.99 -15.51
C SER A 353 -23.07 -8.71 -16.14
N LYS A 354 -23.83 -7.93 -15.38
CA LYS A 354 -24.21 -6.59 -15.76
C LYS A 354 -22.94 -5.98 -16.33
N SER A 355 -22.86 -5.86 -17.66
CA SER A 355 -21.86 -5.03 -18.33
C SER A 355 -22.06 -3.65 -17.71
N MET A 356 -21.22 -3.29 -16.75
CA MET A 356 -21.20 -1.93 -16.25
C MET A 356 -20.93 -1.08 -17.48
N THR A 357 -21.98 -0.47 -17.96
CA THR A 357 -21.96 0.52 -19.03
C THR A 357 -20.78 1.45 -18.78
N THR A 358 -20.02 1.74 -19.82
CA THR A 358 -18.84 2.60 -19.87
C THR A 358 -19.06 4.05 -19.38
N GLY A 359 -20.19 4.34 -18.73
CA GLY A 359 -20.55 5.57 -18.08
C GLY A 359 -21.19 5.28 -16.74
N GLY A 360 -20.40 5.12 -15.70
CA GLY A 360 -20.87 4.93 -14.33
C GLY A 360 -22.00 5.90 -13.94
N THR A 361 -22.77 5.55 -12.93
CA THR A 361 -23.87 6.36 -12.42
C THR A 361 -23.41 7.82 -12.18
N ARG A 362 -24.34 8.76 -12.18
CA ARG A 362 -24.02 10.18 -11.84
C ARG A 362 -23.29 10.27 -10.50
N GLN A 363 -23.64 9.41 -9.56
CA GLN A 363 -23.06 9.37 -8.23
C GLN A 363 -21.57 8.90 -8.28
N GLU A 364 -21.25 7.88 -9.06
CA GLU A 364 -19.87 7.39 -9.24
C GLU A 364 -18.99 8.43 -9.94
N ARG A 365 -19.52 9.12 -10.96
CA ARG A 365 -18.80 10.21 -11.62
C ARG A 365 -18.53 11.39 -10.68
N LEU A 366 -19.49 11.76 -9.85
CA LEU A 366 -19.32 12.82 -8.84
C LEU A 366 -18.31 12.40 -7.77
N PHE A 367 -18.37 11.16 -7.30
CA PHE A 367 -17.40 10.60 -6.35
C PHE A 367 -15.98 10.68 -6.91
N ARG A 368 -15.77 10.23 -8.15
CA ARG A 368 -14.48 10.30 -8.84
C ARG A 368 -13.97 11.75 -8.94
N THR A 369 -14.79 12.64 -9.45
CA THR A 369 -14.40 14.06 -9.64
C THR A 369 -14.03 14.69 -8.31
N ARG A 370 -14.82 14.50 -7.26
CA ARG A 370 -14.54 15.00 -5.92
C ARG A 370 -13.23 14.43 -5.36
N THR A 371 -13.00 13.14 -5.53
CA THR A 371 -11.79 12.49 -5.04
C THR A 371 -10.55 13.04 -5.75
N ILE A 372 -10.57 13.16 -7.08
CA ILE A 372 -9.44 13.71 -7.85
C ILE A 372 -9.19 15.16 -7.48
N SER A 373 -10.25 15.99 -7.44
CA SER A 373 -10.13 17.42 -7.10
C SER A 373 -9.59 17.63 -5.69
N PHE A 374 -10.07 16.87 -4.72
CA PHE A 374 -9.60 16.94 -3.35
C PHE A 374 -8.14 16.49 -3.22
N TRP A 375 -7.77 15.37 -3.87
CA TRP A 375 -6.40 14.88 -3.88
C TRP A 375 -5.42 15.88 -4.50
N LEU A 376 -5.78 16.47 -5.65
CA LEU A 376 -4.98 17.52 -6.29
C LEU A 376 -4.86 18.75 -5.40
N ALA A 377 -5.97 19.24 -4.83
CA ALA A 377 -5.96 20.40 -3.94
C ALA A 377 -5.06 20.18 -2.72
N CYS A 378 -5.12 18.99 -2.09
CA CYS A 378 -4.25 18.64 -0.97
C CYS A 378 -2.78 18.63 -1.38
N ASN A 379 -2.43 18.01 -2.50
CA ASN A 379 -1.03 17.89 -2.94
C ASN A 379 -0.47 19.24 -3.40
N ILE A 380 -1.22 20.01 -4.20
CA ILE A 380 -0.81 21.35 -4.64
C ILE A 380 -0.68 22.30 -3.43
N GLY A 381 -1.66 22.26 -2.51
CA GLY A 381 -1.62 23.06 -1.29
C GLY A 381 -0.41 22.73 -0.42
N ALA A 382 -0.08 21.45 -0.26
CA ALA A 382 1.08 21.03 0.52
C ALA A 382 2.42 21.46 -0.13
N VAL A 383 2.55 21.39 -1.46
CA VAL A 383 3.71 21.93 -2.18
C VAL A 383 3.75 23.45 -2.01
N GLY A 384 2.62 24.15 -2.15
CA GLY A 384 2.54 25.60 -1.94
C GLY A 384 2.98 26.02 -0.54
N LEU A 385 2.54 25.31 0.49
CA LEU A 385 3.00 25.54 1.87
C LEU A 385 4.50 25.33 2.04
N PHE A 386 5.07 24.32 1.37
CA PHE A 386 6.50 24.07 1.37
C PHE A 386 7.28 25.17 0.65
N MET A 387 6.72 25.77 -0.41
CA MET A 387 7.35 26.84 -1.20
C MET A 387 7.30 28.20 -0.53
N TYR A 388 6.44 28.41 0.48
CA TYR A 388 6.27 29.73 1.13
C TYR A 388 7.55 30.16 1.88
N PRO A 389 8.21 31.26 1.50
CA PRO A 389 9.63 31.48 1.83
C PRO A 389 9.92 31.88 3.27
N THR A 390 8.96 32.41 4.04
CA THR A 390 9.25 33.18 5.27
C THR A 390 8.75 32.55 6.58
N SER A 391 8.18 31.33 6.59
CA SER A 391 7.54 30.87 7.82
C SER A 391 8.34 29.80 8.57
N PRO A 392 8.42 29.89 9.92
CA PRO A 392 8.84 28.77 10.78
C PRO A 392 8.06 27.47 10.49
N LEU A 393 6.83 27.62 9.99
CA LEU A 393 5.94 26.53 9.58
C LEU A 393 6.56 25.67 8.47
N LYS A 394 7.29 26.27 7.52
CA LYS A 394 7.99 25.55 6.45
C LYS A 394 9.06 24.61 7.00
N GLN A 395 9.90 25.12 7.88
CA GLN A 395 10.93 24.30 8.53
C GLN A 395 10.28 23.18 9.36
N ALA A 396 9.23 23.53 10.12
CA ALA A 396 8.48 22.56 10.90
C ALA A 396 7.86 21.47 10.03
N ILE A 397 7.20 21.82 8.91
CA ILE A 397 6.59 20.85 7.97
C ILE A 397 7.67 19.98 7.33
N GLY A 398 8.76 20.56 6.85
CA GLY A 398 9.86 19.83 6.23
C GLY A 398 10.52 18.85 7.21
N VAL A 399 10.88 19.32 8.40
CA VAL A 399 11.48 18.49 9.46
C VAL A 399 10.51 17.41 9.92
N THR A 400 9.24 17.75 10.16
CA THR A 400 8.23 16.78 10.61
C THR A 400 7.97 15.72 9.55
N SER A 401 7.83 16.09 8.29
CA SER A 401 7.65 15.13 7.18
C SER A 401 8.86 14.20 7.06
N TYR A 402 10.07 14.74 7.15
CA TYR A 402 11.30 13.97 7.13
C TYR A 402 11.39 12.99 8.30
N LEU A 403 11.13 13.47 9.53
CA LEU A 403 11.12 12.63 10.72
C LEU A 403 10.06 11.53 10.66
N LEU A 404 8.86 11.84 10.18
CA LEU A 404 7.79 10.83 10.02
C LEU A 404 8.19 9.73 9.04
N ILE A 405 8.77 10.07 7.90
CA ILE A 405 9.25 9.09 6.91
C ILE A 405 10.39 8.27 7.50
N TRP A 406 11.28 8.89 8.26
CA TRP A 406 12.41 8.23 8.89
C TRP A 406 11.96 7.25 9.97
N ILE A 407 11.09 7.69 10.89
CA ILE A 407 10.48 6.83 11.93
C ILE A 407 9.74 5.66 11.28
N TYR A 408 8.96 5.93 10.24
CA TYR A 408 8.25 4.92 9.48
C TYR A 408 9.19 3.86 8.87
N THR A 409 10.28 4.30 8.27
CA THR A 409 11.27 3.40 7.64
C THR A 409 12.02 2.57 8.68
N VAL A 410 12.47 3.20 9.76
CA VAL A 410 13.16 2.53 10.86
C VAL A 410 12.26 1.51 11.53
N PHE A 411 11.01 1.86 11.82
CA PHE A 411 10.06 0.93 12.43
C PHE A 411 9.82 -0.31 11.56
N LYS A 412 9.71 -0.15 10.26
CA LYS A 412 9.60 -1.27 9.31
C LYS A 412 10.83 -2.17 9.34
N GLY A 413 12.02 -1.57 9.26
CA GLY A 413 13.27 -2.30 9.26
C GLY A 413 13.50 -3.09 10.54
N VAL A 414 13.30 -2.46 11.70
CA VAL A 414 13.42 -3.10 13.01
C VAL A 414 12.38 -4.21 13.19
N SER A 415 11.14 -3.99 12.78
CA SER A 415 10.07 -4.99 12.85
C SER A 415 10.36 -6.22 11.99
N GLY A 416 10.84 -6.01 10.76
CA GLY A 416 11.23 -7.09 9.86
C GLY A 416 12.39 -7.91 10.39
N LEU A 417 13.43 -7.23 10.89
CA LEU A 417 14.61 -7.86 11.48
C LEU A 417 14.25 -8.68 12.72
N ALA A 418 13.46 -8.11 13.64
CA ALA A 418 13.05 -8.80 14.85
C ALA A 418 12.22 -10.04 14.54
N MET A 419 11.25 -9.95 13.63
CA MET A 419 10.46 -11.12 13.21
C MET A 419 11.34 -12.21 12.55
N ALA A 420 12.33 -11.81 11.77
CA ALA A 420 13.26 -12.75 11.15
C ALA A 420 14.11 -13.49 12.20
N ILE A 421 14.56 -12.80 13.25
CA ILE A 421 15.32 -13.39 14.37
C ILE A 421 14.41 -14.35 15.15
N GLU A 422 13.24 -13.91 15.60
CA GLU A 422 12.26 -14.72 16.35
C GLU A 422 11.93 -16.02 15.61
N THR A 423 11.78 -15.93 14.29
CA THR A 423 11.44 -17.09 13.46
C THR A 423 12.60 -18.09 13.34
N ARG A 424 13.85 -17.62 13.42
CA ARG A 424 15.04 -18.50 13.42
C ARG A 424 15.25 -19.18 14.78
N THR A 425 15.00 -18.48 15.88
CA THR A 425 15.18 -19.03 17.22
C THR A 425 14.10 -20.05 17.60
N ALA A 426 12.93 -19.98 16.95
CA ALA A 426 11.84 -20.92 17.12
C ALA A 426 11.90 -22.16 16.20
N SER A 427 12.94 -22.28 15.38
CA SER A 427 13.21 -23.44 14.50
C SER A 427 14.27 -24.33 15.06
#